data_9cf10823062485664e859b6b394ed480
#
_entry.id   9cf10823062485664e859b6b394ed480
#
_cell.length_a   1.000
_cell.length_b   1.000
_cell.length_c   1.000
_cell.angle_alpha   90.00
_cell.angle_beta   90.00
_cell.angle_gamma   90.00
#
_symmetry.space_group_name_H-M   'P 1'
#
loop_
_entity.id
_entity.type
_entity.pdbx_description
1 polymer ?
#
loop_
_entity_poly.entity_id
_entity_poly.type
_entity_poly.pdbx_seq_one_letter_code
_entity_poly.pdbx_strand_id
1 'polypeptide(L)'
;MRKVCEVYLVSSASSDERGVELTFPVSQYEMMDAFEQIHTKSPGDVYWQVDEFYCFDYLAPHLDESMSIFEFNSLTEQLSKLDERQETAMNGLLQMQVNKHIRENNGPITTQELMMLASNVDHCQVLADVHSNEDLGKFYVENGFREDLDALPDSAYALLDYAKIGKQMRESEAGAF
;
A
#
# COMPACT_ATOMS: atom_id res chain seq x y z
N MET A 1 -6.20 -9.47 15.87
CA MET A 1 -5.75 -8.42 14.93
C MET A 1 -4.34 -8.79 14.48
N ARG A 2 -4.09 -8.82 13.17
CA ARG A 2 -2.75 -9.11 12.61
C ARG A 2 -1.78 -7.99 13.01
N LYS A 3 -0.59 -8.33 13.44
CA LYS A 3 0.47 -7.35 13.69
C LYS A 3 1.13 -6.96 12.36
N VAL A 4 1.41 -5.67 12.20
CA VAL A 4 1.89 -5.08 10.95
C VAL A 4 3.39 -4.79 11.01
N CYS A 5 3.85 -4.21 12.11
CA CYS A 5 5.24 -3.79 12.27
C CYS A 5 5.63 -3.64 13.72
N GLU A 6 6.93 -3.55 13.95
CA GLU A 6 7.54 -3.16 15.22
C GLU A 6 8.06 -1.72 15.11
N VAL A 7 7.83 -0.94 16.17
CA VAL A 7 8.12 0.50 16.19
C VAL A 7 8.85 0.85 17.48
N TYR A 8 9.94 1.56 17.35
CA TYR A 8 10.69 2.14 18.46
C TYR A 8 10.22 3.57 18.71
N LEU A 9 9.88 3.85 19.97
CA LEU A 9 9.41 5.16 20.41
C LEU A 9 10.40 5.78 21.39
N VAL A 10 10.68 7.08 21.24
CA VAL A 10 11.49 7.83 22.21
C VAL A 10 10.85 9.20 22.46
N SER A 11 11.11 9.77 23.66
CA SER A 11 10.67 11.13 23.98
C SER A 11 11.75 12.14 23.62
N SER A 12 11.37 13.19 22.86
CA SER A 12 12.25 14.34 22.59
C SER A 12 12.44 15.24 23.80
N ALA A 13 11.52 15.17 24.76
CA ALA A 13 11.53 15.99 25.97
C ALA A 13 12.39 15.41 27.10
N SER A 14 12.79 14.13 26.99
CA SER A 14 13.59 13.44 27.99
C SER A 14 15.07 13.45 27.61
N SER A 15 15.93 13.78 28.57
CA SER A 15 17.39 13.57 28.42
C SER A 15 17.79 12.09 28.58
N ASP A 16 16.87 11.23 28.94
CA ASP A 16 17.04 9.79 29.05
C ASP A 16 16.70 9.19 27.68
N GLU A 17 17.69 8.65 26.99
CA GLU A 17 17.56 8.03 25.66
C GLU A 17 16.81 6.69 25.68
N ARG A 18 16.12 6.38 26.77
CA ARG A 18 15.32 5.15 26.85
C ARG A 18 14.12 5.24 25.95
N GLY A 19 14.08 4.34 25.00
CA GLY A 19 12.90 4.11 24.16
C GLY A 19 12.15 2.87 24.59
N VAL A 20 10.99 2.67 23.94
CA VAL A 20 10.16 1.48 24.10
C VAL A 20 9.81 0.93 22.73
N GLU A 21 9.82 -0.39 22.59
CA GLU A 21 9.39 -1.10 21.39
C GLU A 21 7.93 -1.50 21.53
N LEU A 22 7.14 -1.23 20.50
CA LEU A 22 5.74 -1.62 20.41
C LEU A 22 5.43 -2.30 19.08
N THR A 23 4.62 -3.35 19.15
CA THR A 23 4.15 -4.07 17.95
C THR A 23 2.79 -3.56 17.52
N PHE A 24 2.75 -2.82 16.43
CA PHE A 24 1.54 -2.16 15.91
C PHE A 24 0.65 -3.10 15.07
N PRO A 25 -0.68 -2.87 15.07
CA PRO A 25 -1.40 -1.85 15.81
C PRO A 25 -1.47 -2.14 17.32
N VAL A 26 -1.53 -1.06 18.10
CA VAL A 26 -1.61 -1.10 19.57
C VAL A 26 -2.94 -0.56 20.07
N SER A 27 -3.37 -1.01 21.24
CA SER A 27 -4.51 -0.44 21.95
C SER A 27 -4.15 0.93 22.55
N GLN A 28 -5.18 1.70 22.89
CA GLN A 28 -4.99 2.97 23.59
C GLN A 28 -4.24 2.81 24.93
N TYR A 29 -4.47 1.70 25.64
CA TYR A 29 -3.79 1.42 26.90
C TYR A 29 -2.31 1.15 26.71
N GLU A 30 -1.94 0.30 25.73
CA GLU A 30 -0.54 0.03 25.39
C GLU A 30 0.20 1.31 24.97
N MET A 31 -0.48 2.19 24.21
CA MET A 31 0.08 3.49 23.81
C MET A 31 0.33 4.39 25.04
N MET A 32 -0.63 4.43 25.96
CA MET A 32 -0.50 5.24 27.18
C MET A 32 0.62 4.71 28.09
N ASP A 33 0.71 3.38 28.27
CA ASP A 33 1.79 2.75 29.04
C ASP A 33 3.17 3.07 28.42
N ALA A 34 3.26 3.05 27.10
CA ALA A 34 4.49 3.40 26.39
C ALA A 34 4.89 4.87 26.68
N PHE A 35 3.92 5.79 26.62
CA PHE A 35 4.17 7.21 26.92
C PHE A 35 4.62 7.43 28.36
N GLU A 36 4.06 6.69 29.31
CA GLU A 36 4.52 6.74 30.70
C GLU A 36 5.98 6.21 30.84
N GLN A 37 6.32 5.13 30.12
CA GLN A 37 7.66 4.55 30.13
C GLN A 37 8.74 5.49 29.59
N ILE A 38 8.43 6.21 28.50
CA ILE A 38 9.34 7.21 27.89
C ILE A 38 9.21 8.60 28.53
N HIS A 39 8.44 8.72 29.60
CA HIS A 39 8.24 9.97 30.36
C HIS A 39 7.75 11.15 29.52
N THR A 40 6.93 10.90 28.49
CA THR A 40 6.33 11.97 27.71
C THR A 40 4.91 12.30 28.18
N LYS A 41 4.54 13.59 28.07
CA LYS A 41 3.19 14.09 28.40
C LYS A 41 2.41 14.51 27.16
N SER A 42 3.09 14.64 26.03
CA SER A 42 2.51 15.13 24.79
C SER A 42 2.89 14.20 23.64
N PRO A 43 1.92 13.80 22.80
CA PRO A 43 2.19 13.04 21.59
C PRO A 43 3.12 13.77 20.62
N GLY A 44 3.16 15.12 20.64
CA GLY A 44 4.05 15.91 19.82
C GLY A 44 5.53 15.83 20.22
N ASP A 45 5.81 15.28 21.43
CA ASP A 45 7.17 15.08 21.93
C ASP A 45 7.66 13.64 21.68
N VAL A 46 6.93 12.85 20.89
CA VAL A 46 7.29 11.46 20.57
C VAL A 46 7.92 11.41 19.18
N TYR A 47 9.16 10.94 19.13
CA TYR A 47 9.77 10.44 17.91
C TYR A 47 9.56 8.94 17.82
N TRP A 48 9.31 8.47 16.59
CA TRP A 48 9.11 7.07 16.34
C TRP A 48 9.78 6.65 15.02
N GLN A 49 10.18 5.41 15.00
CA GLN A 49 10.78 4.77 13.83
C GLN A 49 10.25 3.36 13.72
N VAL A 50 9.95 2.92 12.50
CA VAL A 50 9.64 1.51 12.25
C VAL A 50 10.96 0.75 12.18
N ASP A 51 11.12 -0.26 13.04
CA ASP A 51 12.29 -1.11 13.05
C ASP A 51 12.12 -2.30 12.10
N GLU A 52 10.94 -2.91 12.10
CA GLU A 52 10.64 -4.06 11.26
C GLU A 52 9.17 -4.04 10.78
N PHE A 53 8.95 -4.29 9.49
CA PHE A 53 7.64 -4.63 8.95
C PHE A 53 7.47 -6.14 8.86
N TYR A 54 6.38 -6.67 9.42
CA TYR A 54 5.98 -8.08 9.25
C TYR A 54 5.17 -8.29 7.97
N CYS A 55 4.55 -7.23 7.48
CA CYS A 55 3.82 -7.14 6.22
C CYS A 55 3.74 -5.68 5.79
N PHE A 56 3.43 -5.42 4.52
CA PHE A 56 3.35 -4.08 3.94
C PHE A 56 4.69 -3.29 3.96
N ASP A 57 5.82 -3.99 3.89
CA ASP A 57 7.17 -3.38 3.91
C ASP A 57 7.39 -2.36 2.78
N TYR A 58 6.66 -2.53 1.67
CA TYR A 58 6.64 -1.59 0.56
C TYR A 58 6.09 -0.18 0.92
N LEU A 59 5.47 -0.02 2.09
CA LEU A 59 5.03 1.28 2.59
C LEU A 59 6.17 2.11 3.19
N ALA A 60 7.26 1.48 3.63
CA ALA A 60 8.36 2.16 4.33
C ALA A 60 8.85 3.44 3.63
N PRO A 61 9.09 3.46 2.28
CA PRO A 61 9.55 4.65 1.59
C PRO A 61 8.52 5.78 1.49
N HIS A 62 7.27 5.50 1.85
CA HIS A 62 6.13 6.39 1.68
C HIS A 62 5.54 6.90 3.00
N LEU A 63 6.13 6.52 4.13
CA LEU A 63 5.74 7.05 5.42
C LEU A 63 6.25 8.49 5.56
N ASP A 64 5.36 9.40 5.92
CA ASP A 64 5.70 10.79 6.16
C ASP A 64 6.30 10.93 7.57
N GLU A 65 7.50 11.48 7.69
CA GLU A 65 8.17 11.74 8.97
C GLU A 65 7.37 12.69 9.88
N SER A 66 6.44 13.48 9.31
CA SER A 66 5.55 14.36 10.06
C SER A 66 4.30 13.66 10.59
N MET A 67 4.06 12.40 10.19
CA MET A 67 2.92 11.59 10.64
C MET A 67 2.99 11.39 12.16
N SER A 68 1.90 11.71 12.85
CA SER A 68 1.81 11.42 14.28
C SER A 68 1.71 9.92 14.54
N ILE A 69 2.19 9.46 15.70
CA ILE A 69 2.11 8.05 16.08
C ILE A 69 0.66 7.54 16.15
N PHE A 70 -0.32 8.42 16.42
CA PHE A 70 -1.73 8.05 16.41
C PHE A 70 -2.28 7.85 15.00
N GLU A 71 -1.88 8.68 14.04
CA GLU A 71 -2.22 8.50 12.62
C GLU A 71 -1.60 7.22 12.09
N PHE A 72 -0.34 6.95 12.45
CA PHE A 72 0.33 5.69 12.12
C PHE A 72 -0.40 4.47 12.72
N ASN A 73 -0.81 4.55 14.00
CA ASN A 73 -1.61 3.48 14.61
C ASN A 73 -2.93 3.26 13.87
N SER A 74 -3.61 4.34 13.49
CA SER A 74 -4.87 4.24 12.73
C SER A 74 -4.67 3.60 11.35
N LEU A 75 -3.56 3.92 10.66
CA LEU A 75 -3.18 3.27 9.41
C LEU A 75 -2.91 1.77 9.63
N THR A 76 -2.09 1.41 10.63
CA THR A 76 -1.78 0.01 10.93
C THR A 76 -3.01 -0.79 11.38
N GLU A 77 -3.98 -0.15 12.06
CA GLU A 77 -5.27 -0.77 12.37
C GLU A 77 -6.09 -1.10 11.11
N GLN A 78 -6.08 -0.23 10.11
CA GLN A 78 -6.74 -0.52 8.83
C GLN A 78 -6.02 -1.66 8.10
N LEU A 79 -4.71 -1.56 7.96
CA LEU A 79 -3.87 -2.56 7.29
C LEU A 79 -4.00 -3.96 7.95
N SER A 80 -4.10 -4.02 9.27
CA SER A 80 -4.22 -5.27 10.02
C SER A 80 -5.47 -6.09 9.71
N LYS A 81 -6.47 -5.47 9.07
CA LYS A 81 -7.75 -6.10 8.70
C LYS A 81 -7.73 -6.64 7.27
N LEU A 82 -6.73 -6.25 6.48
CA LEU A 82 -6.61 -6.67 5.08
C LEU A 82 -6.16 -8.13 4.99
N ASP A 83 -6.75 -8.87 4.07
CA ASP A 83 -6.29 -10.20 3.68
C ASP A 83 -5.18 -10.14 2.63
N GLU A 84 -4.62 -11.29 2.24
CA GLU A 84 -3.50 -11.37 1.27
C GLU A 84 -3.86 -10.77 -0.10
N ARG A 85 -5.10 -10.95 -0.56
CA ARG A 85 -5.57 -10.36 -1.82
C ARG A 85 -5.67 -8.86 -1.71
N GLN A 86 -6.20 -8.35 -0.61
CA GLN A 86 -6.32 -6.92 -0.33
C GLN A 86 -4.94 -6.27 -0.13
N GLU A 87 -3.97 -7.00 0.46
CA GLU A 87 -2.57 -6.56 0.56
C GLU A 87 -1.95 -6.36 -0.83
N THR A 88 -2.18 -7.32 -1.74
CA THR A 88 -1.75 -7.19 -3.15
C THR A 88 -2.43 -6.01 -3.84
N ALA A 89 -3.73 -5.82 -3.63
CA ALA A 89 -4.48 -4.68 -4.16
C ALA A 89 -3.93 -3.35 -3.61
N MET A 90 -3.61 -3.29 -2.31
CA MET A 90 -3.02 -2.10 -1.67
C MET A 90 -1.68 -1.72 -2.29
N ASN A 91 -0.80 -2.71 -2.55
CA ASN A 91 0.48 -2.47 -3.23
C ASN A 91 0.26 -1.92 -4.65
N GLY A 92 -0.64 -2.52 -5.42
CA GLY A 92 -1.00 -2.04 -6.75
C GLY A 92 -1.53 -0.60 -6.74
N LEU A 93 -2.46 -0.29 -5.85
CA LEU A 93 -3.01 1.05 -5.66
C LEU A 93 -1.93 2.07 -5.29
N LEU A 94 -1.02 1.70 -4.39
CA LEU A 94 0.09 2.55 -4.01
C LEU A 94 0.99 2.87 -5.21
N GLN A 95 1.37 1.87 -5.99
CA GLN A 95 2.18 2.06 -7.20
C GLN A 95 1.49 2.98 -8.22
N MET A 96 0.18 2.81 -8.42
CA MET A 96 -0.61 3.68 -9.29
C MET A 96 -0.60 5.12 -8.79
N GLN A 97 -0.78 5.33 -7.48
CA GLN A 97 -0.77 6.66 -6.86
C GLN A 97 0.62 7.31 -6.94
N VAL A 98 1.70 6.56 -6.65
CA VAL A 98 3.09 7.01 -6.81
C VAL A 98 3.35 7.48 -8.24
N ASN A 99 2.96 6.66 -9.23
CA ASN A 99 3.13 6.99 -10.65
C ASN A 99 2.32 8.24 -11.06
N LYS A 100 1.14 8.43 -10.48
CA LYS A 100 0.34 9.64 -10.67
C LYS A 100 1.04 10.87 -10.10
N HIS A 101 1.54 10.81 -8.86
CA HIS A 101 2.27 11.90 -8.22
C HIS A 101 3.51 12.31 -9.02
N ILE A 102 4.29 11.33 -9.53
CA ILE A 102 5.45 11.59 -10.38
C ILE A 102 5.04 12.34 -11.67
N ARG A 103 3.97 11.89 -12.34
CA ARG A 103 3.52 12.52 -13.60
C ARG A 103 2.98 13.93 -13.40
N GLU A 104 2.28 14.17 -12.30
CA GLU A 104 1.64 15.44 -11.98
C GLU A 104 2.57 16.39 -11.21
N ASN A 105 3.79 15.93 -10.87
CA ASN A 105 4.75 16.64 -10.02
C ASN A 105 4.14 17.05 -8.67
N ASN A 106 3.27 16.20 -8.13
CA ASN A 106 2.74 16.32 -6.78
C ASN A 106 3.83 15.86 -5.80
N GLY A 107 3.82 16.38 -4.59
CA GLY A 107 4.76 15.97 -3.55
C GLY A 107 4.65 14.49 -3.17
N PRO A 108 5.23 14.07 -2.03
CA PRO A 108 5.12 12.70 -1.52
C PRO A 108 3.65 12.33 -1.23
N ILE A 109 3.37 11.04 -1.16
CA ILE A 109 2.05 10.54 -0.78
C ILE A 109 1.81 10.88 0.69
N THR A 110 0.65 11.42 0.98
CA THR A 110 0.26 11.80 2.34
C THR A 110 -0.31 10.62 3.11
N THR A 111 -0.27 10.68 4.43
CA THR A 111 -0.92 9.71 5.33
C THR A 111 -2.40 9.52 4.99
N GLN A 112 -3.10 10.61 4.70
CA GLN A 112 -4.51 10.56 4.36
C GLN A 112 -4.76 9.79 3.06
N GLU A 113 -3.88 9.96 2.07
CA GLU A 113 -3.94 9.17 0.84
C GLU A 113 -3.68 7.70 1.10
N LEU A 114 -2.69 7.34 1.93
CA LEU A 114 -2.45 5.94 2.32
C LEU A 114 -3.69 5.31 2.98
N MET A 115 -4.34 6.03 3.90
CA MET A 115 -5.59 5.57 4.53
C MET A 115 -6.73 5.42 3.51
N MET A 116 -6.82 6.33 2.55
CA MET A 116 -7.81 6.22 1.46
C MET A 116 -7.54 5.01 0.57
N LEU A 117 -6.29 4.73 0.22
CA LEU A 117 -5.92 3.55 -0.55
C LEU A 117 -6.32 2.27 0.20
N ALA A 118 -5.97 2.16 1.49
CA ALA A 118 -6.35 1.01 2.33
C ALA A 118 -7.88 0.80 2.42
N SER A 119 -8.66 1.89 2.36
CA SER A 119 -10.13 1.82 2.38
C SER A 119 -10.74 1.44 1.02
N ASN A 120 -9.99 1.54 -0.07
CA ASN A 120 -10.48 1.32 -1.43
C ASN A 120 -9.99 -0.01 -2.05
N VAL A 121 -9.31 -0.85 -1.32
CA VAL A 121 -8.75 -2.13 -1.81
C VAL A 121 -9.81 -3.07 -2.41
N ASP A 122 -11.04 -3.01 -1.89
CA ASP A 122 -12.15 -3.83 -2.38
C ASP A 122 -12.69 -3.39 -3.76
N HIS A 123 -12.34 -2.19 -4.20
CA HIS A 123 -12.69 -1.68 -5.52
C HIS A 123 -11.67 -2.05 -6.60
N CYS A 124 -10.61 -2.78 -6.23
CA CYS A 124 -9.59 -3.22 -7.15
C CYS A 124 -9.78 -4.67 -7.57
N GLN A 125 -9.59 -4.92 -8.87
CA GLN A 125 -9.51 -6.28 -9.38
C GLN A 125 -8.05 -6.74 -9.37
N VAL A 126 -7.77 -7.79 -8.60
CA VAL A 126 -6.47 -8.45 -8.58
C VAL A 126 -6.52 -9.67 -9.47
N LEU A 127 -5.65 -9.74 -10.47
CA LEU A 127 -5.48 -10.85 -11.40
C LEU A 127 -4.22 -11.61 -11.01
N ALA A 128 -4.37 -12.68 -10.22
CA ALA A 128 -3.25 -13.40 -9.59
C ALA A 128 -2.27 -14.03 -10.60
N ASP A 129 -2.75 -14.41 -11.78
CA ASP A 129 -1.95 -15.09 -12.80
C ASP A 129 -1.44 -14.14 -13.90
N VAL A 130 -1.56 -12.83 -13.71
CA VAL A 130 -1.18 -11.79 -14.67
C VAL A 130 0.02 -11.01 -14.15
N HIS A 131 1.19 -11.27 -14.69
CA HIS A 131 2.47 -10.68 -14.23
C HIS A 131 3.18 -9.84 -15.29
N SER A 132 2.61 -9.78 -16.50
CA SER A 132 3.19 -9.04 -17.63
C SER A 132 2.11 -8.45 -18.54
N ASN A 133 2.51 -7.52 -19.40
CA ASN A 133 1.59 -7.02 -20.44
C ASN A 133 1.13 -8.15 -21.38
N GLU A 134 1.96 -9.16 -21.64
CA GLU A 134 1.57 -10.30 -22.48
C GLU A 134 0.47 -11.13 -21.82
N ASP A 135 0.60 -11.44 -20.53
CA ASP A 135 -0.41 -12.18 -19.78
C ASP A 135 -1.71 -11.39 -19.71
N LEU A 136 -1.61 -10.07 -19.47
CA LEU A 136 -2.78 -9.18 -19.45
C LEU A 136 -3.48 -9.17 -20.80
N GLY A 137 -2.72 -9.08 -21.90
CA GLY A 137 -3.29 -9.13 -23.25
C GLY A 137 -3.99 -10.45 -23.55
N LYS A 138 -3.40 -11.57 -23.16
CA LYS A 138 -4.04 -12.89 -23.24
C LYS A 138 -5.33 -12.93 -22.44
N PHE A 139 -5.28 -12.48 -21.19
CA PHE A 139 -6.46 -12.41 -20.32
C PHE A 139 -7.63 -11.65 -20.96
N TYR A 140 -7.38 -10.47 -21.53
CA TYR A 140 -8.44 -9.68 -22.17
C TYR A 140 -9.00 -10.32 -23.44
N VAL A 141 -8.15 -10.94 -24.23
CA VAL A 141 -8.57 -11.61 -25.47
C VAL A 141 -9.33 -12.90 -25.18
N GLU A 142 -8.79 -13.77 -24.31
CA GLU A 142 -9.36 -15.08 -24.00
C GLU A 142 -10.68 -14.99 -23.23
N ASN A 143 -10.91 -13.91 -22.49
CA ASN A 143 -12.15 -13.67 -21.75
C ASN A 143 -13.17 -12.79 -22.52
N GLY A 144 -12.91 -12.46 -23.78
CA GLY A 144 -13.86 -11.70 -24.63
C GLY A 144 -14.03 -10.24 -24.21
N PHE A 145 -13.08 -9.65 -23.49
CA PHE A 145 -13.13 -8.21 -23.14
C PHE A 145 -12.70 -7.29 -24.29
N ARG A 146 -12.32 -7.87 -25.44
CA ARG A 146 -11.93 -7.16 -26.65
C ARG A 146 -12.92 -7.48 -27.77
N GLU A 147 -14.13 -6.91 -27.66
CA GLU A 147 -15.22 -7.08 -28.64
C GLU A 147 -14.80 -6.74 -30.09
N ASP A 148 -13.83 -5.84 -30.24
CA ASP A 148 -13.27 -5.46 -31.54
C ASP A 148 -12.49 -6.61 -32.22
N LEU A 149 -12.11 -7.63 -31.46
CA LEU A 149 -11.39 -8.83 -31.96
C LEU A 149 -12.32 -10.02 -32.22
N ASP A 150 -13.54 -10.01 -31.72
CA ASP A 150 -14.50 -11.14 -31.84
C ASP A 150 -14.84 -11.54 -33.31
N ALA A 151 -14.67 -10.61 -34.22
CA ALA A 151 -14.90 -10.85 -35.66
C ALA A 151 -13.70 -11.49 -36.39
N LEU A 152 -12.57 -11.67 -35.69
CA LEU A 152 -11.37 -12.25 -36.29
C LEU A 152 -11.51 -13.78 -36.45
N PRO A 153 -11.00 -14.37 -37.56
CA PRO A 153 -10.91 -15.83 -37.67
C PRO A 153 -9.88 -16.38 -36.70
N ASP A 154 -10.06 -17.60 -36.23
CA ASP A 154 -9.17 -18.28 -35.26
C ASP A 154 -7.68 -18.22 -35.62
N SER A 155 -7.37 -18.29 -36.93
CA SER A 155 -5.98 -18.18 -37.40
C SER A 155 -5.35 -16.82 -37.17
N ALA A 156 -6.12 -15.76 -36.97
CA ALA A 156 -5.61 -14.42 -36.70
C ALA A 156 -5.17 -14.24 -35.25
N TYR A 157 -5.74 -15.00 -34.32
CA TYR A 157 -5.37 -14.91 -32.90
C TYR A 157 -3.90 -15.26 -32.68
N ALA A 158 -3.33 -16.20 -33.45
CA ALA A 158 -1.91 -16.55 -33.38
C ALA A 158 -0.96 -15.42 -33.83
N LEU A 159 -1.49 -14.38 -34.49
CA LEU A 159 -0.72 -13.22 -34.97
C LEU A 159 -0.86 -11.99 -34.10
N LEU A 160 -1.68 -12.06 -33.04
CA LEU A 160 -1.89 -10.93 -32.14
C LEU A 160 -0.64 -10.63 -31.31
N ASP A 161 -0.31 -9.36 -31.18
CA ASP A 161 0.69 -8.86 -30.25
C ASP A 161 0.05 -8.65 -28.86
N TYR A 162 -0.02 -9.73 -28.09
CA TYR A 162 -0.63 -9.72 -26.76
C TYR A 162 0.06 -8.72 -25.83
N ALA A 163 1.38 -8.53 -25.94
CA ALA A 163 2.09 -7.57 -25.11
C ALA A 163 1.66 -6.13 -25.38
N LYS A 164 1.40 -5.80 -26.67
CA LYS A 164 0.88 -4.50 -27.06
C LYS A 164 -0.55 -4.29 -26.61
N ILE A 165 -1.40 -5.32 -26.75
CA ILE A 165 -2.79 -5.29 -26.28
C ILE A 165 -2.82 -5.04 -24.77
N GLY A 166 -2.10 -5.83 -23.99
CA GLY A 166 -2.07 -5.70 -22.55
C GLY A 166 -1.50 -4.37 -22.07
N LYS A 167 -0.48 -3.84 -22.77
CA LYS A 167 0.01 -2.49 -22.48
C LYS A 167 -1.07 -1.42 -22.68
N GLN A 168 -1.83 -1.49 -23.77
CA GLN A 168 -2.93 -0.57 -24.02
C GLN A 168 -4.01 -0.67 -22.94
N MET A 169 -4.40 -1.89 -22.55
CA MET A 169 -5.41 -2.10 -21.52
C MET A 169 -4.92 -1.57 -20.17
N ARG A 170 -3.69 -1.89 -19.77
CA ARG A 170 -3.09 -1.38 -18.54
C ARG A 170 -3.07 0.15 -18.50
N GLU A 171 -2.70 0.81 -19.60
CA GLU A 171 -2.66 2.27 -19.68
C GLU A 171 -4.07 2.88 -19.61
N SER A 172 -5.08 2.24 -20.25
CA SER A 172 -6.47 2.74 -20.24
C SER A 172 -7.16 2.58 -18.89
N GLU A 173 -6.81 1.53 -18.13
CA GLU A 173 -7.40 1.22 -16.83
C GLU A 173 -6.53 1.66 -15.65
N ALA A 174 -5.40 2.31 -15.94
CA ALA A 174 -4.42 2.74 -14.97
C ALA A 174 -3.89 1.57 -14.08
N GLY A 175 -3.79 0.37 -14.64
CA GLY A 175 -3.34 -0.83 -13.91
C GLY A 175 -1.86 -0.82 -13.56
N ALA A 176 -1.48 -1.61 -12.55
CA ALA A 176 -0.10 -1.87 -12.13
C ALA A 176 0.17 -3.39 -12.05
N PHE A 177 1.46 -3.78 -12.11
CA PHE A 177 1.93 -5.16 -11.86
C PHE A 177 2.70 -5.21 -10.58
#